data_11c77ddc7da6d8ed90c89d5b83e56628
#
_entry.id   11c77ddc7da6d8ed90c89d5b83e56628
#
_cell.length_a   1.000
_cell.length_b   1.000
_cell.length_c   1.000
_cell.angle_alpha   90.00
_cell.angle_beta   90.00
_cell.angle_gamma   90.00
#
_symmetry.space_group_name_H-M   'P 1'
#
loop_
_entity.id
_entity.type
_entity.pdbx_description
1 polymer ?
#
loop_
_entity_poly.entity_id
_entity_poly.type
_entity_poly.pdbx_seq_one_letter_code
_entity_poly.pdbx_strand_id
1 'polypeptide(L)'
;MDGLRGLTADDPQWIGDYRLLSRLGSGGMGRVYLARSEGGRTVAVKLVKAELAAEEEFRDRFRAEVAAARRVGGRWTAPVLDADTEAAVPWVATGYIAGPTLSEVVGGTYGLIRRPGPLPEYALRRLAYGLSCALRDIHGVGLVHRDLKPSNVLVTIDGPRVIDFGIARALDAVGDRTRTRTGRVLGSPSFMSPEQVRGQHAGPASDVFCVGSVLAYAATGRQPFGSSASGFHAVMFKIAQEEPELTGAPDGIRGLIQGCLAKDPAARPTPGEIADRMGPVPAGSLAAPWLPAELIASLGRHAVRLLDTDTPPGGQPPTLTSTRVSTGPAPPPPAEPSVTTPRRRPRRLPLLLATAVAAAAATAVAVPLLSGGAGADRSASDIPARFVGTWSGPVLRDGEPTGQQRRFVITNGTAGEVVANSTSLGATYECRSDGKLVSVTAHDGHPALRLDTTVVRSVPAGRCAALGEHTLEAGNGTTLTWAAAGRTATLHRTGPAQSTVPAGYLGTWQRPNADGYGNQRLTLAQAPAGSTVLTTVVVGRGGRCTAHADLFAAEGGKLTVGPSVVDRPAPGCAPSSSSVLRLNGDGTLHREFLGDDKQPRAYSRAE
;
A
#
# COMPACT_ATOMS: atom_id res chain seq x y z
N MET A 1 6.74 -0.71 0.67
CA MET A 1 7.00 -0.70 2.12
C MET A 1 5.79 -1.32 2.78
N ASP A 2 6.01 -2.44 3.45
CA ASP A 2 4.97 -3.41 3.80
C ASP A 2 4.19 -3.02 5.08
N GLY A 3 3.33 -2.04 5.02
CA GLY A 3 2.34 -1.74 6.08
C GLY A 3 2.87 -1.35 7.47
N LEU A 4 4.09 -1.73 7.82
CA LEU A 4 4.72 -1.45 9.11
C LEU A 4 5.36 -0.05 9.10
N ARG A 5 4.75 0.90 9.79
CA ARG A 5 5.31 2.25 9.96
C ARG A 5 6.00 2.33 11.31
N GLY A 6 7.24 2.82 11.32
CA GLY A 6 7.94 3.07 12.58
C GLY A 6 7.11 3.93 13.56
N LEU A 7 7.32 3.72 14.84
CA LEU A 7 6.73 4.56 15.89
C LEU A 7 7.30 5.98 15.75
N THR A 8 6.48 6.98 16.05
CA THR A 8 6.86 8.39 16.12
C THR A 8 7.02 8.80 17.58
N ALA A 9 7.63 9.95 17.84
CA ALA A 9 7.80 10.47 19.20
C ALA A 9 6.47 10.67 19.97
N ASP A 10 5.35 10.80 19.22
CA ASP A 10 4.02 10.96 19.80
C ASP A 10 3.31 9.61 20.05
N ASP A 11 3.93 8.48 19.72
CA ASP A 11 3.39 7.17 20.01
C ASP A 11 3.87 6.68 21.38
N PRO A 12 3.00 6.06 22.18
CA PRO A 12 3.44 5.44 23.42
C PRO A 12 4.40 4.28 23.11
N GLN A 13 5.29 3.98 24.02
CA GLN A 13 6.15 2.79 23.91
C GLN A 13 5.45 1.53 24.41
N TRP A 14 4.48 1.70 25.31
CA TRP A 14 3.69 0.64 25.92
C TRP A 14 2.22 1.00 25.97
N ILE A 15 1.35 0.00 25.85
CA ILE A 15 -0.09 0.05 26.11
C ILE A 15 -0.42 -1.17 26.96
N GLY A 16 -0.79 -0.96 28.25
CA GLY A 16 -0.83 -2.06 29.22
C GLY A 16 0.50 -2.81 29.23
N ASP A 17 0.46 -4.13 29.19
CA ASP A 17 1.64 -5.03 29.20
C ASP A 17 2.20 -5.29 27.78
N TYR A 18 1.81 -4.48 26.79
CA TYR A 18 2.19 -4.65 25.40
C TYR A 18 3.21 -3.61 24.95
N ARG A 19 4.43 -4.04 24.63
CA ARG A 19 5.47 -3.19 24.02
C ARG A 19 5.14 -2.96 22.54
N LEU A 20 5.02 -1.69 22.15
CA LEU A 20 4.72 -1.33 20.76
C LEU A 20 5.97 -1.46 19.89
N LEU A 21 5.79 -2.04 18.69
CA LEU A 21 6.86 -2.28 17.72
C LEU A 21 6.73 -1.36 16.49
N SER A 22 5.51 -1.22 15.98
CA SER A 22 5.25 -0.40 14.80
C SER A 22 3.78 -0.01 14.72
N ARG A 23 3.46 0.96 13.87
CA ARG A 23 2.08 1.36 13.59
C ARG A 23 1.56 0.56 12.39
N LEU A 24 0.47 -0.21 12.58
CA LEU A 24 -0.23 -0.95 11.53
C LEU A 24 -1.19 -0.06 10.74
N GLY A 25 -1.86 0.88 11.43
CA GLY A 25 -2.82 1.77 10.77
C GLY A 25 -3.37 2.86 11.69
N SER A 26 -4.10 3.79 11.08
CA SER A 26 -4.85 4.82 11.79
C SER A 26 -6.17 5.08 11.07
N GLY A 27 -7.25 5.25 11.84
CA GLY A 27 -8.58 5.47 11.30
C GLY A 27 -9.40 6.48 12.12
N GLY A 28 -10.67 6.59 11.79
CA GLY A 28 -11.62 7.48 12.48
C GLY A 28 -11.70 7.25 13.97
N MET A 29 -11.53 6.02 14.43
CA MET A 29 -11.73 5.59 15.82
C MET A 29 -10.46 5.46 16.63
N GLY A 30 -9.28 5.44 16.01
CA GLY A 30 -8.05 5.27 16.76
C GLY A 30 -6.86 4.86 15.90
N ARG A 31 -5.85 4.34 16.59
CA ARG A 31 -4.62 3.83 15.99
C ARG A 31 -4.48 2.35 16.31
N VAL A 32 -3.93 1.60 15.36
CA VAL A 32 -3.62 0.17 15.53
C VAL A 32 -2.12 -0.01 15.48
N TYR A 33 -1.58 -0.70 16.47
CA TYR A 33 -0.17 -0.97 16.63
C TYR A 33 0.13 -2.47 16.56
N LEU A 34 1.23 -2.83 15.95
CA LEU A 34 1.88 -4.11 16.18
C LEU A 34 2.59 -4.03 17.52
N ALA A 35 2.35 -4.98 18.37
CA ALA A 35 2.92 -5.00 19.70
C ALA A 35 3.33 -6.42 20.12
N ARG A 36 4.08 -6.51 21.21
CA ARG A 36 4.52 -7.78 21.80
C ARG A 36 4.20 -7.81 23.28
N SER A 37 3.57 -8.90 23.74
CA SER A 37 3.36 -9.15 25.15
C SER A 37 4.68 -9.52 25.85
N GLU A 38 4.74 -9.47 27.17
CA GLU A 38 5.91 -9.92 27.97
C GLU A 38 6.30 -11.37 27.64
N GLY A 39 5.30 -12.26 27.39
CA GLY A 39 5.53 -13.63 26.99
C GLY A 39 5.96 -13.83 25.51
N GLY A 40 6.31 -12.74 24.80
CA GLY A 40 6.80 -12.80 23.42
C GLY A 40 5.74 -12.96 22.35
N ARG A 41 4.44 -12.96 22.68
CA ARG A 41 3.34 -13.09 21.71
C ARG A 41 3.14 -11.81 20.93
N THR A 42 3.12 -11.90 19.59
CA THR A 42 2.79 -10.78 18.72
C THR A 42 1.28 -10.53 18.68
N VAL A 43 0.87 -9.29 18.87
CA VAL A 43 -0.54 -8.85 18.95
C VAL A 43 -0.76 -7.58 18.13
N ALA A 44 -2.01 -7.32 17.77
CA ALA A 44 -2.44 -6.03 17.25
C ALA A 44 -3.21 -5.29 18.36
N VAL A 45 -2.73 -4.11 18.77
CA VAL A 45 -3.37 -3.31 19.82
C VAL A 45 -4.02 -2.10 19.20
N LYS A 46 -5.34 -1.99 19.34
CA LYS A 46 -6.14 -0.85 18.90
C LYS A 46 -6.37 0.10 20.06
N LEU A 47 -5.82 1.30 19.96
CA LEU A 47 -5.99 2.39 20.93
C LEU A 47 -7.08 3.32 20.42
N VAL A 48 -8.11 3.54 21.23
CA VAL A 48 -9.23 4.45 20.91
C VAL A 48 -8.74 5.90 20.93
N LYS A 49 -9.41 6.79 20.20
CA LYS A 49 -9.14 8.23 20.27
C LYS A 49 -9.62 8.81 21.60
N ALA A 50 -8.83 9.72 22.17
CA ALA A 50 -9.16 10.37 23.44
C ALA A 50 -10.49 11.14 23.40
N GLU A 51 -10.84 11.72 22.24
CA GLU A 51 -12.09 12.44 22.03
C GLU A 51 -13.32 11.53 22.17
N LEU A 52 -13.23 10.29 21.65
CA LEU A 52 -14.28 9.27 21.79
C LEU A 52 -14.31 8.68 23.21
N ALA A 53 -13.13 8.53 23.82
CA ALA A 53 -12.99 8.04 25.17
C ALA A 53 -13.61 8.99 26.23
N ALA A 54 -13.81 10.25 25.89
CA ALA A 54 -14.45 11.24 26.76
C ALA A 54 -15.99 11.10 26.81
N GLU A 55 -16.59 10.35 25.85
CA GLU A 55 -18.03 10.15 25.77
C GLU A 55 -18.44 8.89 26.56
N GLU A 56 -19.22 9.05 27.64
CA GLU A 56 -19.64 7.94 28.53
C GLU A 56 -20.44 6.89 27.75
N GLU A 57 -21.36 7.33 26.89
CA GLU A 57 -22.17 6.44 26.04
C GLU A 57 -21.30 5.59 25.08
N PHE A 58 -20.20 6.17 24.58
CA PHE A 58 -19.23 5.41 23.78
C PHE A 58 -18.53 4.35 24.63
N ARG A 59 -18.09 4.69 25.86
CA ARG A 59 -17.43 3.74 26.76
C ARG A 59 -18.32 2.53 27.09
N ASP A 60 -19.56 2.78 27.42
CA ASP A 60 -20.50 1.71 27.77
C ASP A 60 -20.71 0.75 26.60
N ARG A 61 -20.89 1.27 25.39
CA ARG A 61 -21.00 0.45 24.17
C ARG A 61 -19.71 -0.28 23.86
N PHE A 62 -18.57 0.39 23.94
CA PHE A 62 -17.27 -0.21 23.72
C PHE A 62 -17.03 -1.38 24.69
N ARG A 63 -17.38 -1.22 25.97
CA ARG A 63 -17.31 -2.27 26.99
C ARG A 63 -18.17 -3.47 26.60
N ALA A 64 -19.42 -3.22 26.23
CA ALA A 64 -20.35 -4.27 25.84
C ALA A 64 -19.88 -5.01 24.56
N GLU A 65 -19.41 -4.28 23.56
CA GLU A 65 -18.89 -4.85 22.31
C GLU A 65 -17.62 -5.67 22.54
N VAL A 66 -16.68 -5.20 23.36
CA VAL A 66 -15.46 -5.95 23.74
C VAL A 66 -15.82 -7.23 24.50
N ALA A 67 -16.77 -7.16 25.45
CA ALA A 67 -17.24 -8.33 26.19
C ALA A 67 -17.89 -9.37 25.28
N ALA A 68 -18.63 -8.95 24.26
CA ALA A 68 -19.19 -9.84 23.25
C ALA A 68 -18.12 -10.38 22.30
N ALA A 69 -17.18 -9.54 21.85
CA ALA A 69 -16.10 -9.92 20.94
C ALA A 69 -15.15 -10.95 21.55
N ARG A 70 -14.93 -10.93 22.89
CA ARG A 70 -14.16 -11.98 23.58
C ARG A 70 -14.78 -13.37 23.45
N ARG A 71 -16.09 -13.46 23.19
CA ARG A 71 -16.81 -14.74 22.98
C ARG A 71 -16.78 -15.20 21.53
N VAL A 72 -16.38 -14.33 20.59
CA VAL A 72 -16.19 -14.73 19.20
C VAL A 72 -14.98 -15.64 19.14
N GLY A 73 -15.24 -16.93 19.03
CA GLY A 73 -14.23 -17.94 18.71
C GLY A 73 -14.13 -18.09 17.22
N GLY A 74 -13.17 -18.89 16.79
CA GLY A 74 -13.17 -19.40 15.45
C GLY A 74 -11.91 -19.15 14.64
N ARG A 75 -11.85 -19.95 13.59
CA ARG A 75 -10.73 -19.99 12.66
C ARG A 75 -10.70 -18.77 11.73
N TRP A 76 -11.84 -18.04 11.60
CA TRP A 76 -12.03 -17.05 10.54
C TRP A 76 -11.99 -15.61 11.02
N THR A 77 -11.75 -15.41 12.30
CA THR A 77 -11.67 -14.09 12.95
C THR A 77 -10.36 -13.91 13.70
N ALA A 78 -10.02 -12.66 14.02
CA ALA A 78 -8.94 -12.36 14.97
C ALA A 78 -9.50 -12.46 16.40
N PRO A 79 -8.98 -13.36 17.26
CA PRO A 79 -9.46 -13.48 18.63
C PRO A 79 -9.08 -12.24 19.46
N VAL A 80 -10.00 -11.74 20.28
CA VAL A 80 -9.69 -10.76 21.31
C VAL A 80 -8.94 -11.47 22.44
N LEU A 81 -7.76 -10.99 22.74
CA LEU A 81 -6.86 -11.58 23.74
C LEU A 81 -6.94 -10.84 25.06
N ASP A 82 -7.03 -9.51 24.97
CA ASP A 82 -7.04 -8.62 26.13
C ASP A 82 -7.69 -7.29 25.79
N ALA A 83 -8.11 -6.54 26.81
CA ALA A 83 -8.63 -5.18 26.66
C ALA A 83 -8.70 -4.49 28.02
N ASP A 84 -8.47 -3.19 28.01
CA ASP A 84 -8.79 -2.31 29.14
C ASP A 84 -9.78 -1.24 28.66
N THR A 85 -11.05 -1.43 29.01
CA THR A 85 -12.16 -0.54 28.68
C THR A 85 -12.30 0.62 29.67
N GLU A 86 -11.64 0.52 30.84
CA GLU A 86 -11.69 1.51 31.92
C GLU A 86 -10.48 2.48 31.89
N ALA A 87 -9.45 2.15 31.13
CA ALA A 87 -8.30 3.03 30.97
C ALA A 87 -8.70 4.46 30.57
N ALA A 88 -7.88 5.45 30.87
CA ALA A 88 -8.09 6.84 30.44
C ALA A 88 -8.30 6.92 28.90
N VAL A 89 -7.53 6.13 28.16
CA VAL A 89 -7.73 5.87 26.74
C VAL A 89 -7.93 4.36 26.56
N PRO A 90 -9.17 3.90 26.33
CA PRO A 90 -9.47 2.48 26.19
C PRO A 90 -8.74 1.83 25.02
N TRP A 91 -8.43 0.54 25.18
CA TRP A 91 -7.73 -0.22 24.14
C TRP A 91 -8.20 -1.69 24.12
N VAL A 92 -7.94 -2.35 22.99
CA VAL A 92 -8.18 -3.79 22.82
C VAL A 92 -7.00 -4.41 22.07
N ALA A 93 -6.52 -5.56 22.57
CA ALA A 93 -5.50 -6.38 21.95
C ALA A 93 -6.12 -7.62 21.30
N THR A 94 -5.82 -7.83 20.03
CA THR A 94 -6.24 -9.02 19.26
C THR A 94 -5.03 -9.81 18.81
N GLY A 95 -5.23 -11.09 18.51
CA GLY A 95 -4.17 -11.90 17.89
C GLY A 95 -3.72 -11.27 16.58
N TYR A 96 -2.41 -11.00 16.44
CA TYR A 96 -1.87 -10.53 15.18
C TYR A 96 -1.97 -11.61 14.11
N ILE A 97 -2.46 -11.24 12.95
CA ILE A 97 -2.58 -12.12 11.78
C ILE A 97 -1.65 -11.60 10.69
N ALA A 98 -0.64 -12.40 10.38
CA ALA A 98 0.32 -12.08 9.33
C ALA A 98 -0.31 -12.30 7.95
N GLY A 99 -0.57 -11.24 7.24
CA GLY A 99 -1.12 -11.27 5.90
C GLY A 99 -1.57 -9.88 5.42
N PRO A 100 -1.61 -9.65 4.10
CA PRO A 100 -2.15 -8.42 3.52
C PRO A 100 -3.67 -8.38 3.68
N THR A 101 -4.20 -7.19 3.58
CA THR A 101 -5.64 -6.99 3.39
C THR A 101 -6.05 -7.43 1.97
N LEU A 102 -7.29 -7.85 1.81
CA LEU A 102 -7.85 -8.15 0.49
C LEU A 102 -7.81 -6.92 -0.44
N SER A 103 -7.89 -5.72 0.14
CA SER A 103 -7.72 -4.46 -0.60
C SER A 103 -6.33 -4.33 -1.21
N GLU A 104 -5.29 -4.70 -0.47
CA GLU A 104 -3.90 -4.68 -0.95
C GLU A 104 -3.64 -5.77 -1.99
N VAL A 105 -4.23 -6.95 -1.83
CA VAL A 105 -4.11 -8.06 -2.78
C VAL A 105 -4.72 -7.70 -4.12
N VAL A 106 -5.98 -7.29 -4.14
CA VAL A 106 -6.73 -6.98 -5.37
C VAL A 106 -6.27 -5.65 -5.98
N GLY A 107 -5.95 -4.65 -5.15
CA GLY A 107 -5.43 -3.35 -5.56
C GLY A 107 -3.96 -3.33 -5.94
N GLY A 108 -3.22 -4.43 -5.75
CA GLY A 108 -1.82 -4.57 -6.17
C GLY A 108 -0.80 -3.76 -5.39
N THR A 109 -1.11 -3.39 -4.15
CA THR A 109 -0.21 -2.62 -3.29
C THR A 109 0.63 -3.50 -2.36
N TYR A 110 0.44 -4.83 -2.39
CA TYR A 110 1.14 -5.77 -1.53
C TYR A 110 2.38 -6.37 -2.19
N GLY A 111 3.54 -5.98 -1.70
CA GLY A 111 4.84 -6.57 -2.03
C GLY A 111 5.20 -6.50 -3.53
N LEU A 112 5.81 -7.58 -4.03
CA LEU A 112 6.20 -7.75 -5.44
C LEU A 112 5.14 -8.49 -6.26
N ILE A 113 3.86 -8.38 -5.93
CA ILE A 113 2.80 -8.94 -6.74
C ILE A 113 2.77 -8.17 -8.06
N ARG A 114 3.33 -8.76 -9.11
CA ARG A 114 3.45 -8.14 -10.43
C ARG A 114 2.13 -7.99 -11.18
N ARG A 115 1.07 -8.69 -10.72
CA ARG A 115 -0.26 -8.65 -11.31
C ARG A 115 -1.32 -8.54 -10.23
N PRO A 116 -1.61 -7.30 -9.76
CA PRO A 116 -2.82 -7.08 -8.99
C PRO A 116 -4.03 -7.41 -9.87
N GLY A 117 -5.08 -7.91 -9.28
CA GLY A 117 -6.28 -8.18 -10.07
C GLY A 117 -7.28 -9.07 -9.37
N PRO A 118 -8.35 -9.41 -10.08
CA PRO A 118 -9.40 -10.27 -9.57
C PRO A 118 -8.87 -11.62 -9.13
N LEU A 119 -9.46 -12.17 -8.08
CA LEU A 119 -9.18 -13.53 -7.63
C LEU A 119 -9.86 -14.54 -8.56
N PRO A 120 -9.23 -15.70 -8.84
CA PRO A 120 -9.86 -16.77 -9.59
C PRO A 120 -11.03 -17.38 -8.84
N GLU A 121 -11.97 -18.01 -9.54
CA GLU A 121 -13.22 -18.54 -8.97
C GLU A 121 -13.00 -19.44 -7.74
N TYR A 122 -12.02 -20.35 -7.79
CA TYR A 122 -11.73 -21.25 -6.66
C TYR A 122 -11.32 -20.47 -5.40
N ALA A 123 -10.61 -19.36 -5.55
CA ALA A 123 -10.24 -18.49 -4.44
C ALA A 123 -11.44 -17.68 -3.93
N LEU A 124 -12.31 -17.22 -4.84
CA LEU A 124 -13.56 -16.53 -4.49
C LEU A 124 -14.52 -17.45 -3.70
N ARG A 125 -14.64 -18.72 -4.09
CA ARG A 125 -15.44 -19.71 -3.35
C ARG A 125 -14.92 -19.91 -1.92
N ARG A 126 -13.59 -20.02 -1.78
CA ARG A 126 -12.94 -20.11 -0.45
C ARG A 126 -13.12 -18.84 0.37
N LEU A 127 -13.02 -17.68 -0.26
CA LEU A 127 -13.25 -16.38 0.37
C LEU A 127 -14.71 -16.30 0.88
N ALA A 128 -15.70 -16.62 0.03
CA ALA A 128 -17.11 -16.62 0.39
C ALA A 128 -17.39 -17.55 1.56
N TYR A 129 -16.89 -18.78 1.53
CA TYR A 129 -17.02 -19.75 2.62
C TYR A 129 -16.45 -19.20 3.94
N GLY A 130 -15.22 -18.71 3.93
CA GLY A 130 -14.56 -18.20 5.14
C GLY A 130 -15.21 -16.97 5.73
N LEU A 131 -15.66 -16.02 4.88
CA LEU A 131 -16.39 -14.83 5.33
C LEU A 131 -17.74 -15.22 5.95
N SER A 132 -18.44 -16.17 5.35
CA SER A 132 -19.73 -16.64 5.88
C SER A 132 -19.58 -17.35 7.22
N CYS A 133 -18.55 -18.19 7.37
CA CYS A 133 -18.23 -18.81 8.67
C CYS A 133 -17.86 -17.74 9.72
N ALA A 134 -17.08 -16.72 9.36
CA ALA A 134 -16.76 -15.61 10.26
C ALA A 134 -18.03 -14.87 10.73
N LEU A 135 -18.92 -14.54 9.79
CA LEU A 135 -20.19 -13.87 10.14
C LEU A 135 -21.09 -14.75 11.02
N ARG A 136 -21.14 -16.04 10.77
CA ARG A 136 -21.89 -16.97 11.62
C ARG A 136 -21.36 -16.97 13.06
N ASP A 137 -20.03 -16.96 13.24
CA ASP A 137 -19.41 -16.92 14.56
C ASP A 137 -19.66 -15.56 15.25
N ILE A 138 -19.61 -14.44 14.52
CA ILE A 138 -19.89 -13.07 15.01
C ILE A 138 -21.37 -12.92 15.38
N HIS A 139 -22.27 -13.30 14.48
CA HIS A 139 -23.73 -13.19 14.73
C HIS A 139 -24.20 -14.11 15.84
N GLY A 140 -23.57 -15.29 16.00
CA GLY A 140 -23.87 -16.26 17.04
C GLY A 140 -23.67 -15.75 18.47
N VAL A 141 -22.87 -14.69 18.68
CA VAL A 141 -22.72 -14.02 19.98
C VAL A 141 -23.52 -12.72 20.10
N GLY A 142 -24.40 -12.43 19.13
CA GLY A 142 -25.24 -11.24 19.10
C GLY A 142 -24.56 -9.99 18.57
N LEU A 143 -23.37 -10.10 17.96
CA LEU A 143 -22.66 -8.99 17.30
C LEU A 143 -23.05 -8.90 15.82
N VAL A 144 -22.96 -7.70 15.26
CA VAL A 144 -23.04 -7.40 13.83
C VAL A 144 -21.75 -6.67 13.45
N HIS A 145 -21.10 -7.03 12.34
CA HIS A 145 -19.82 -6.43 11.95
C HIS A 145 -19.96 -4.97 11.52
N ARG A 146 -20.97 -4.66 10.73
CA ARG A 146 -21.38 -3.33 10.25
C ARG A 146 -20.39 -2.56 9.36
N ASP A 147 -19.11 -2.94 9.31
CA ASP A 147 -18.05 -2.29 8.51
C ASP A 147 -17.19 -3.33 7.76
N LEU A 148 -17.83 -4.41 7.27
CA LEU A 148 -17.10 -5.42 6.48
C LEU A 148 -16.74 -4.85 5.11
N LYS A 149 -15.44 -4.81 4.83
CA LYS A 149 -14.86 -4.26 3.60
C LYS A 149 -13.51 -4.92 3.31
N PRO A 150 -12.96 -4.81 2.09
CA PRO A 150 -11.70 -5.48 1.74
C PRO A 150 -10.50 -5.16 2.64
N SER A 151 -10.44 -3.97 3.25
CA SER A 151 -9.39 -3.61 4.21
C SER A 151 -9.55 -4.28 5.59
N ASN A 152 -10.73 -4.83 5.89
CA ASN A 152 -11.01 -5.56 7.14
C ASN A 152 -11.02 -7.09 6.93
N VAL A 153 -10.52 -7.55 5.78
CA VAL A 153 -10.33 -8.98 5.46
C VAL A 153 -8.85 -9.22 5.19
N LEU A 154 -8.18 -9.94 6.08
CA LEU A 154 -6.80 -10.36 5.89
C LEU A 154 -6.75 -11.67 5.10
N VAL A 155 -5.80 -11.76 4.18
CA VAL A 155 -5.57 -12.93 3.32
C VAL A 155 -4.41 -13.72 3.90
N THR A 156 -4.67 -14.96 4.35
CA THR A 156 -3.64 -15.85 4.87
C THR A 156 -3.56 -17.15 4.06
N ILE A 157 -2.50 -17.92 4.26
CA ILE A 157 -2.32 -19.20 3.59
C ILE A 157 -3.45 -20.21 3.89
N ASP A 158 -4.08 -20.08 5.07
CA ASP A 158 -5.16 -20.97 5.53
C ASP A 158 -6.57 -20.51 5.16
N GLY A 159 -6.72 -19.29 4.64
CA GLY A 159 -8.00 -18.68 4.29
C GLY A 159 -8.11 -17.22 4.73
N PRO A 160 -9.27 -16.60 4.48
CA PRO A 160 -9.51 -15.23 4.92
C PRO A 160 -9.65 -15.14 6.44
N ARG A 161 -9.32 -13.98 7.00
CA ARG A 161 -9.53 -13.64 8.41
C ARG A 161 -10.23 -12.29 8.50
N VAL A 162 -11.35 -12.25 9.17
CA VAL A 162 -12.09 -11.00 9.42
C VAL A 162 -11.54 -10.32 10.66
N ILE A 163 -11.29 -9.03 10.56
CA ILE A 163 -10.78 -8.19 11.64
C ILE A 163 -11.72 -7.00 11.89
N ASP A 164 -11.56 -6.35 13.04
CA ASP A 164 -12.26 -5.10 13.40
C ASP A 164 -13.81 -5.21 13.39
N PHE A 165 -14.36 -6.35 13.78
CA PHE A 165 -15.80 -6.56 13.86
C PHE A 165 -16.39 -5.93 15.14
N GLY A 166 -17.47 -5.15 14.99
CA GLY A 166 -18.32 -4.64 16.07
C GLY A 166 -17.73 -3.59 17.01
N ILE A 167 -16.44 -3.66 17.31
CA ILE A 167 -15.76 -2.89 18.39
C ILE A 167 -15.73 -1.37 18.13
N ALA A 168 -16.37 -0.89 17.09
CA ALA A 168 -15.99 0.39 16.51
C ALA A 168 -17.16 1.34 16.22
N ARG A 169 -18.42 0.96 16.41
CA ARG A 169 -19.57 1.80 16.02
C ARG A 169 -20.53 2.15 17.15
N ALA A 170 -19.98 2.42 18.33
CA ALA A 170 -20.72 3.05 19.42
C ALA A 170 -21.39 4.39 19.03
N LEU A 171 -21.10 4.94 17.86
CA LEU A 171 -21.60 6.24 17.37
C LEU A 171 -22.93 6.17 16.61
N ASP A 172 -23.46 4.99 16.27
CA ASP A 172 -24.64 4.85 15.38
C ASP A 172 -25.98 5.16 16.01
N ALA A 173 -26.06 5.45 17.31
CA ALA A 173 -27.32 5.67 18.02
C ALA A 173 -27.63 7.13 18.38
N VAL A 174 -26.67 8.06 18.21
CA VAL A 174 -26.94 9.48 18.37
C VAL A 174 -27.35 10.04 17.02
N GLY A 175 -28.57 10.55 16.89
CA GLY A 175 -29.33 10.94 15.71
C GLY A 175 -28.70 11.85 14.63
N ASP A 176 -27.37 11.85 14.49
CA ASP A 176 -26.66 12.62 13.46
C ASP A 176 -25.63 11.74 12.72
N ARG A 177 -26.15 10.74 12.00
CA ARG A 177 -25.44 9.54 11.52
C ARG A 177 -24.52 9.70 10.33
N THR A 178 -24.43 10.87 9.73
CA THR A 178 -23.65 11.10 8.51
C THR A 178 -22.66 12.26 8.63
N ARG A 179 -22.70 13.01 9.72
CA ARG A 179 -21.84 14.18 9.91
C ARG A 179 -21.12 14.10 11.26
N THR A 180 -19.78 14.03 11.22
CA THR A 180 -19.01 14.52 12.36
C THR A 180 -19.28 16.02 12.54
N ARG A 181 -19.12 16.58 13.76
CA ARG A 181 -19.16 18.05 14.03
C ARG A 181 -18.34 18.88 13.03
N THR A 182 -17.47 18.23 12.25
CA THR A 182 -16.62 18.83 11.20
C THR A 182 -17.14 18.59 9.78
N GLY A 183 -18.35 18.02 9.59
CA GLY A 183 -18.95 17.80 8.27
C GLY A 183 -18.31 16.68 7.43
N ARG A 184 -17.39 15.89 8.00
CA ARG A 184 -16.71 14.78 7.32
C ARG A 184 -17.49 13.49 7.55
N VAL A 185 -17.89 12.84 6.46
CA VAL A 185 -18.50 11.52 6.49
C VAL A 185 -17.44 10.49 6.86
N LEU A 186 -17.68 9.74 7.93
CA LEU A 186 -16.79 8.69 8.41
C LEU A 186 -17.07 7.39 7.63
N GLY A 187 -16.09 6.84 6.92
CA GLY A 187 -16.16 5.52 6.28
C GLY A 187 -16.02 5.54 4.76
N SER A 188 -15.89 4.34 4.17
CA SER A 188 -15.92 4.14 2.72
C SER A 188 -17.34 3.76 2.31
N PRO A 189 -18.14 4.61 1.67
CA PRO A 189 -19.56 4.36 1.38
C PRO A 189 -19.77 3.17 0.46
N SER A 190 -18.78 2.82 -0.35
CA SER A 190 -18.89 1.84 -1.43
C SER A 190 -19.18 0.40 -1.00
N PHE A 191 -19.09 0.11 0.31
CA PHE A 191 -19.38 -1.22 0.86
C PHE A 191 -20.55 -1.20 1.85
N MET A 192 -21.22 -0.06 2.07
CA MET A 192 -22.40 0.05 2.92
C MET A 192 -23.59 -0.69 2.31
N SER A 193 -24.48 -1.21 3.15
CA SER A 193 -25.76 -1.77 2.72
C SER A 193 -26.81 -0.67 2.45
N PRO A 194 -27.87 -0.95 1.67
CA PRO A 194 -28.95 0.00 1.40
C PRO A 194 -29.60 0.57 2.67
N GLU A 195 -29.82 -0.28 3.69
CA GLU A 195 -30.38 0.13 4.97
C GLU A 195 -29.43 1.05 5.75
N GLN A 196 -28.10 0.82 5.68
CA GLN A 196 -27.12 1.72 6.27
C GLN A 196 -27.11 3.07 5.58
N VAL A 197 -27.19 3.08 4.25
CA VAL A 197 -27.26 4.31 3.44
C VAL A 197 -28.51 5.12 3.78
N ARG A 198 -29.65 4.44 4.03
CA ARG A 198 -30.91 5.06 4.43
C ARG A 198 -30.98 5.45 5.92
N GLY A 199 -29.92 5.21 6.69
CA GLY A 199 -29.90 5.46 8.13
C GLY A 199 -30.81 4.54 8.95
N GLN A 200 -31.20 3.39 8.39
CA GLN A 200 -31.98 2.37 9.06
C GLN A 200 -31.11 1.46 9.92
N HIS A 201 -31.73 0.61 10.73
CA HIS A 201 -31.00 -0.32 11.59
C HIS A 201 -30.20 -1.35 10.76
N ALA A 202 -28.88 -1.39 10.99
CA ALA A 202 -28.00 -2.38 10.40
C ALA A 202 -28.01 -3.67 11.22
N GLY A 203 -28.52 -4.74 10.63
CA GLY A 203 -28.61 -6.08 11.23
C GLY A 203 -27.66 -7.10 10.54
N PRO A 204 -27.77 -8.39 10.88
CA PRO A 204 -27.00 -9.46 10.25
C PRO A 204 -27.07 -9.49 8.71
N ALA A 205 -28.24 -9.20 8.13
CA ALA A 205 -28.41 -9.12 6.69
C ALA A 205 -27.61 -7.98 6.03
N SER A 206 -27.28 -6.92 6.78
CA SER A 206 -26.39 -5.84 6.30
C SER A 206 -24.97 -6.36 6.06
N ASP A 207 -24.45 -7.22 6.93
CA ASP A 207 -23.13 -7.83 6.76
C ASP A 207 -23.11 -8.77 5.54
N VAL A 208 -24.23 -9.44 5.24
CA VAL A 208 -24.34 -10.27 4.02
C VAL A 208 -24.25 -9.42 2.76
N PHE A 209 -24.86 -8.23 2.73
CA PHE A 209 -24.68 -7.29 1.63
C PHE A 209 -23.20 -6.86 1.49
N CYS A 210 -22.54 -6.60 2.61
CA CYS A 210 -21.10 -6.28 2.61
C CYS A 210 -20.27 -7.46 2.07
N VAL A 211 -20.62 -8.73 2.40
CA VAL A 211 -19.98 -9.93 1.78
C VAL A 211 -20.15 -9.90 0.27
N GLY A 212 -21.36 -9.64 -0.23
CA GLY A 212 -21.61 -9.49 -1.67
C GLY A 212 -20.72 -8.43 -2.32
N SER A 213 -20.61 -7.26 -1.69
CA SER A 213 -19.75 -6.16 -2.15
C SER A 213 -18.27 -6.51 -2.14
N VAL A 214 -17.79 -7.21 -1.09
CA VAL A 214 -16.41 -7.70 -0.98
C VAL A 214 -16.10 -8.75 -2.05
N LEU A 215 -17.02 -9.69 -2.30
CA LEU A 215 -16.87 -10.72 -3.33
C LEU A 215 -16.91 -10.11 -4.73
N ALA A 216 -17.78 -9.15 -5.00
CA ALA A 216 -17.83 -8.42 -6.26
C ALA A 216 -16.49 -7.71 -6.53
N TYR A 217 -15.95 -7.01 -5.52
CA TYR A 217 -14.64 -6.37 -5.61
C TYR A 217 -13.52 -7.39 -5.83
N ALA A 218 -13.53 -8.50 -5.11
CA ALA A 218 -12.52 -9.55 -5.28
C ALA A 218 -12.59 -10.23 -6.65
N ALA A 219 -13.79 -10.33 -7.24
CA ALA A 219 -14.04 -10.96 -8.54
C ALA A 219 -13.76 -10.07 -9.74
N THR A 220 -13.87 -8.74 -9.58
CA THR A 220 -13.81 -7.80 -10.71
C THR A 220 -12.67 -6.79 -10.61
N GLY A 221 -12.06 -6.62 -9.43
CA GLY A 221 -11.14 -5.54 -9.13
C GLY A 221 -11.82 -4.16 -8.98
N ARG A 222 -13.16 -4.11 -9.08
CA ARG A 222 -13.94 -2.86 -9.04
C ARG A 222 -15.00 -2.92 -7.95
N GLN A 223 -15.35 -1.77 -7.42
CA GLN A 223 -16.45 -1.63 -6.47
C GLN A 223 -17.80 -1.74 -7.21
N PRO A 224 -18.76 -2.56 -6.75
CA PRO A 224 -19.95 -2.89 -7.52
C PRO A 224 -20.93 -1.72 -7.78
N PHE A 225 -20.83 -0.64 -7.00
CA PHE A 225 -21.65 0.57 -7.15
C PHE A 225 -20.83 1.82 -7.47
N GLY A 226 -19.61 1.64 -7.95
CA GLY A 226 -18.68 2.72 -8.25
C GLY A 226 -17.85 3.17 -7.07
N SER A 227 -16.81 3.95 -7.36
CA SER A 227 -15.86 4.44 -6.37
C SER A 227 -16.25 5.84 -5.85
N SER A 228 -15.63 6.26 -4.74
CA SER A 228 -15.76 7.62 -4.20
C SER A 228 -15.38 8.72 -5.19
N ALA A 229 -14.66 8.39 -6.28
CA ALA A 229 -14.40 9.31 -7.37
C ALA A 229 -15.67 9.74 -8.13
N SER A 230 -16.73 8.93 -8.09
CA SER A 230 -18.03 9.26 -8.68
C SER A 230 -18.86 10.23 -7.81
N GLY A 231 -18.34 10.64 -6.65
CA GLY A 231 -19.04 11.46 -5.68
C GLY A 231 -19.79 10.62 -4.64
N PHE A 232 -19.70 11.04 -3.38
CA PHE A 232 -20.28 10.33 -2.24
C PHE A 232 -21.78 10.04 -2.40
N HIS A 233 -22.57 11.06 -2.73
CA HIS A 233 -24.02 10.93 -2.89
C HIS A 233 -24.42 10.04 -4.06
N ALA A 234 -23.68 10.09 -5.17
CA ALA A 234 -23.93 9.22 -6.33
C ALA A 234 -23.73 7.74 -5.98
N VAL A 235 -22.67 7.41 -5.22
CA VAL A 235 -22.45 6.03 -4.76
C VAL A 235 -23.56 5.57 -3.81
N MET A 236 -23.98 6.41 -2.88
CA MET A 236 -25.10 6.10 -1.97
C MET A 236 -26.40 5.85 -2.73
N PHE A 237 -26.71 6.69 -3.74
CA PHE A 237 -27.87 6.50 -4.59
C PHE A 237 -27.83 5.16 -5.33
N LYS A 238 -26.70 4.81 -5.91
CA LYS A 238 -26.52 3.53 -6.61
C LYS A 238 -26.67 2.34 -5.67
N ILE A 239 -26.09 2.38 -4.47
CA ILE A 239 -26.28 1.34 -3.45
C ILE A 239 -27.75 1.15 -3.12
N ALA A 240 -28.49 2.25 -2.98
CA ALA A 240 -29.89 2.21 -2.58
C ALA A 240 -30.86 1.79 -3.68
N GLN A 241 -30.53 2.04 -4.98
CA GLN A 241 -31.48 1.97 -6.08
C GLN A 241 -31.02 1.17 -7.31
N GLU A 242 -29.72 1.16 -7.64
CA GLU A 242 -29.21 0.57 -8.88
C GLU A 242 -28.69 -0.86 -8.69
N GLU A 243 -28.71 -1.66 -9.76
CA GLU A 243 -28.11 -2.98 -9.78
C GLU A 243 -26.58 -2.90 -9.72
N PRO A 244 -25.91 -3.92 -9.13
CA PRO A 244 -24.47 -3.95 -9.04
C PRO A 244 -23.80 -4.20 -10.42
N GLU A 245 -22.69 -3.52 -10.67
CA GLU A 245 -21.83 -3.78 -11.84
C GLU A 245 -20.96 -5.03 -11.55
N LEU A 246 -21.28 -6.14 -12.24
CA LEU A 246 -20.62 -7.43 -12.07
C LEU A 246 -19.93 -7.95 -13.35
N THR A 247 -19.67 -7.06 -14.32
CA THR A 247 -18.95 -7.41 -15.54
C THR A 247 -17.55 -7.94 -15.21
N GLY A 248 -17.24 -9.15 -15.67
CA GLY A 248 -16.01 -9.87 -15.39
C GLY A 248 -16.05 -10.79 -14.17
N ALA A 249 -17.15 -10.80 -13.39
CA ALA A 249 -17.30 -11.81 -12.34
C ALA A 249 -17.53 -13.21 -12.95
N PRO A 250 -16.85 -14.27 -12.45
CA PRO A 250 -17.05 -15.65 -12.91
C PRO A 250 -18.50 -16.11 -12.73
N ASP A 251 -19.04 -16.86 -13.70
CA ASP A 251 -20.44 -17.30 -13.71
C ASP A 251 -20.79 -18.19 -12.52
N GLY A 252 -19.85 -19.04 -12.09
CA GLY A 252 -20.05 -19.96 -10.95
C GLY A 252 -20.26 -19.30 -9.60
N ILE A 253 -19.96 -17.99 -9.46
CA ILE A 253 -20.17 -17.24 -8.20
C ILE A 253 -21.07 -16.01 -8.38
N ARG A 254 -21.34 -15.57 -9.61
CA ARG A 254 -22.11 -14.37 -9.93
C ARG A 254 -23.51 -14.38 -9.28
N GLY A 255 -24.22 -15.49 -9.40
CA GLY A 255 -25.55 -15.62 -8.79
C GLY A 255 -25.55 -15.53 -7.27
N LEU A 256 -24.50 -16.00 -6.58
CA LEU A 256 -24.35 -15.79 -5.16
C LEU A 256 -24.12 -14.31 -4.84
N ILE A 257 -23.24 -13.64 -5.57
CA ILE A 257 -22.95 -12.20 -5.38
C ILE A 257 -24.22 -11.38 -5.56
N GLN A 258 -25.01 -11.64 -6.61
CA GLN A 258 -26.30 -10.98 -6.86
C GLN A 258 -27.29 -11.20 -5.70
N GLY A 259 -27.41 -12.44 -5.21
CA GLY A 259 -28.27 -12.75 -4.07
C GLY A 259 -27.86 -12.01 -2.79
N CYS A 260 -26.56 -11.93 -2.49
CA CYS A 260 -26.06 -11.15 -1.36
C CYS A 260 -26.34 -9.64 -1.51
N LEU A 261 -26.31 -9.11 -2.76
CA LEU A 261 -26.52 -7.70 -3.06
C LEU A 261 -27.99 -7.32 -3.29
N ALA A 262 -28.95 -8.21 -2.98
CA ALA A 262 -30.36 -7.89 -3.02
C ALA A 262 -30.68 -6.66 -2.14
N LYS A 263 -31.52 -5.75 -2.66
CA LYS A 263 -31.86 -4.50 -1.95
C LYS A 263 -32.70 -4.77 -0.73
N ASP A 264 -33.63 -5.73 -0.81
CA ASP A 264 -34.40 -6.21 0.34
C ASP A 264 -33.53 -7.11 1.22
N PRO A 265 -33.29 -6.76 2.50
CA PRO A 265 -32.54 -7.60 3.42
C PRO A 265 -33.10 -9.02 3.58
N ALA A 266 -34.44 -9.20 3.46
CA ALA A 266 -35.09 -10.49 3.60
C ALA A 266 -34.84 -11.43 2.40
N ALA A 267 -34.50 -10.89 1.25
CA ALA A 267 -34.18 -11.66 0.05
C ALA A 267 -32.72 -12.16 0.01
N ARG A 268 -31.87 -11.75 0.95
CA ARG A 268 -30.46 -12.14 1.00
C ARG A 268 -30.30 -13.51 1.66
N PRO A 269 -29.37 -14.34 1.16
CA PRO A 269 -29.06 -15.62 1.80
C PRO A 269 -28.46 -15.39 3.20
N THR A 270 -28.72 -16.33 4.11
CA THR A 270 -28.05 -16.36 5.42
C THR A 270 -26.57 -16.75 5.28
N PRO A 271 -25.70 -16.41 6.25
CA PRO A 271 -24.31 -16.88 6.26
C PRO A 271 -24.20 -18.42 6.24
N GLY A 272 -25.16 -19.15 6.83
CA GLY A 272 -25.24 -20.60 6.78
C GLY A 272 -25.45 -21.10 5.35
N GLU A 273 -26.46 -20.60 4.65
CA GLU A 273 -26.78 -20.97 3.27
C GLU A 273 -25.62 -20.67 2.30
N ILE A 274 -24.90 -19.56 2.51
CA ILE A 274 -23.69 -19.24 1.71
C ILE A 274 -22.61 -20.30 1.98
N ALA A 275 -22.35 -20.62 3.25
CA ALA A 275 -21.36 -21.63 3.62
C ALA A 275 -21.69 -23.01 3.04
N ASP A 276 -22.95 -23.44 3.12
CA ASP A 276 -23.42 -24.72 2.60
C ASP A 276 -23.28 -24.79 1.07
N ARG A 277 -23.63 -23.70 0.37
CA ARG A 277 -23.52 -23.61 -1.09
C ARG A 277 -22.07 -23.63 -1.57
N MET A 278 -21.14 -23.04 -0.81
CA MET A 278 -19.72 -23.01 -1.16
C MET A 278 -18.99 -24.29 -0.78
N GLY A 279 -19.51 -25.03 0.17
CA GLY A 279 -18.98 -26.28 0.70
C GLY A 279 -17.70 -26.11 1.54
N PRO A 280 -17.47 -26.99 2.52
CA PRO A 280 -16.22 -27.01 3.24
C PRO A 280 -15.09 -27.44 2.28
N VAL A 281 -14.00 -26.68 2.23
CA VAL A 281 -12.76 -27.19 1.61
C VAL A 281 -12.21 -28.26 2.56
N PRO A 282 -11.95 -29.50 2.10
CA PRO A 282 -11.46 -30.58 2.96
C PRO A 282 -10.24 -30.14 3.75
N ALA A 283 -10.28 -30.28 5.08
CA ALA A 283 -9.12 -30.07 5.92
C ALA A 283 -8.08 -31.15 5.57
N GLY A 284 -6.86 -30.73 5.25
CA GLY A 284 -5.76 -31.66 4.95
C GLY A 284 -5.70 -32.16 3.51
N SER A 285 -6.54 -31.68 2.61
CA SER A 285 -6.33 -31.89 1.19
C SER A 285 -5.01 -31.20 0.79
N LEU A 286 -4.01 -31.99 0.37
CA LEU A 286 -2.86 -31.53 -0.41
C LEU A 286 -3.30 -31.00 -1.80
N ALA A 287 -4.61 -30.92 -2.03
CA ALA A 287 -5.24 -30.27 -3.16
C ALA A 287 -4.79 -28.80 -3.24
N ALA A 288 -4.68 -28.33 -4.44
CA ALA A 288 -4.15 -27.03 -4.84
C ALA A 288 -4.41 -25.90 -3.82
N PRO A 289 -3.40 -25.08 -3.52
CA PRO A 289 -3.55 -23.94 -2.62
C PRO A 289 -4.72 -23.05 -3.06
N TRP A 290 -5.46 -22.48 -2.11
CA TRP A 290 -6.62 -21.62 -2.42
C TRP A 290 -6.23 -20.25 -3.02
N LEU A 291 -4.96 -19.90 -2.95
CA LEU A 291 -4.39 -18.67 -3.51
C LEU A 291 -3.47 -18.96 -4.69
N PRO A 292 -3.33 -18.01 -5.63
CA PRO A 292 -2.30 -18.07 -6.65
C PRO A 292 -0.90 -18.23 -6.06
N ALA A 293 -0.02 -19.01 -6.71
CA ALA A 293 1.32 -19.33 -6.20
C ALA A 293 2.18 -18.10 -5.90
N GLU A 294 2.07 -17.03 -6.69
CA GLU A 294 2.80 -15.78 -6.48
C GLU A 294 2.39 -15.09 -5.17
N LEU A 295 1.10 -15.16 -4.82
CA LEU A 295 0.59 -14.60 -3.57
C LEU A 295 1.09 -15.40 -2.37
N ILE A 296 1.11 -16.73 -2.47
CA ILE A 296 1.66 -17.62 -1.43
C ILE A 296 3.15 -17.32 -1.19
N ALA A 297 3.93 -17.20 -2.26
CA ALA A 297 5.34 -16.83 -2.16
C ALA A 297 5.54 -15.45 -1.50
N SER A 298 4.64 -14.50 -1.77
CA SER A 298 4.67 -13.18 -1.14
C SER A 298 4.33 -13.23 0.36
N LEU A 299 3.34 -14.06 0.74
CA LEU A 299 3.00 -14.31 2.15
C LEU A 299 4.18 -14.92 2.91
N GLY A 300 4.88 -15.90 2.31
CA GLY A 300 6.08 -16.50 2.91
C GLY A 300 7.18 -15.46 3.16
N ARG A 301 7.48 -14.61 2.19
CA ARG A 301 8.47 -13.53 2.36
C ARG A 301 8.06 -12.52 3.44
N HIS A 302 6.77 -12.23 3.56
CA HIS A 302 6.27 -11.34 4.60
C HIS A 302 6.45 -11.95 6.00
N ALA A 303 6.16 -13.24 6.16
CA ALA A 303 6.35 -13.95 7.41
C ALA A 303 7.81 -13.93 7.87
N VAL A 304 8.76 -14.16 6.96
CA VAL A 304 10.21 -14.07 7.27
C VAL A 304 10.58 -12.67 7.75
N ARG A 305 10.15 -11.63 7.06
CA ARG A 305 10.45 -10.23 7.47
C ARG A 305 9.88 -9.85 8.84
N LEU A 306 8.74 -10.42 9.22
CA LEU A 306 8.20 -10.20 10.56
C LEU A 306 9.09 -10.77 11.65
N LEU A 307 9.74 -11.90 11.40
CA LEU A 307 10.71 -12.47 12.32
C LEU A 307 11.96 -11.58 12.48
N ASP A 308 12.40 -10.95 11.38
CA ASP A 308 13.54 -10.03 11.41
C ASP A 308 13.24 -8.70 12.15
N THR A 309 11.97 -8.29 12.22
CA THR A 309 11.55 -7.05 12.90
C THR A 309 11.74 -7.12 14.42
N ASP A 310 11.91 -8.30 14.95
CA ASP A 310 12.03 -8.58 16.38
C ASP A 310 13.46 -8.50 16.93
N THR A 311 14.46 -8.41 16.07
CA THR A 311 15.85 -8.27 16.50
C THR A 311 16.09 -6.80 16.85
N PRO A 312 16.36 -6.43 18.13
CA PRO A 312 16.73 -5.05 18.46
C PRO A 312 17.97 -4.67 17.65
N PRO A 313 18.02 -3.49 17.00
CA PRO A 313 19.23 -3.07 16.34
C PRO A 313 20.33 -2.92 17.42
N GLY A 314 21.29 -3.87 17.44
CA GLY A 314 22.57 -3.73 18.10
C GLY A 314 22.55 -3.54 19.63
N GLY A 315 21.80 -4.34 20.36
CA GLY A 315 22.12 -4.58 21.76
C GLY A 315 23.41 -5.41 21.81
N GLN A 316 24.53 -4.78 22.15
CA GLN A 316 25.71 -5.56 22.55
C GLN A 316 25.27 -6.56 23.62
N PRO A 317 25.66 -7.83 23.50
CA PRO A 317 25.41 -8.79 24.58
C PRO A 317 25.98 -8.17 25.88
N PRO A 318 25.28 -8.29 27.00
CA PRO A 318 25.80 -7.76 28.26
C PRO A 318 27.18 -8.36 28.47
N THR A 319 28.19 -7.52 28.51
CA THR A 319 29.54 -7.91 28.87
C THR A 319 29.43 -8.45 30.30
N LEU A 320 29.49 -9.78 30.42
CA LEU A 320 29.59 -10.40 31.74
C LEU A 320 30.88 -9.86 32.39
N THR A 321 30.71 -8.87 33.23
CA THR A 321 31.78 -8.38 34.07
C THR A 321 32.15 -9.56 34.97
N SER A 322 33.24 -10.24 34.63
CA SER A 322 33.83 -11.30 35.44
C SER A 322 34.22 -10.68 36.77
N THR A 323 33.35 -10.83 37.73
CA THR A 323 33.73 -10.62 39.12
C THR A 323 34.78 -11.68 39.46
N ARG A 324 36.03 -11.25 39.59
CA ARG A 324 37.13 -12.07 40.05
C ARG A 324 36.79 -12.53 41.46
N VAL A 325 36.27 -13.76 41.56
CA VAL A 325 36.24 -14.46 42.86
C VAL A 325 37.64 -15.00 43.07
N SER A 326 38.25 -14.51 44.15
CA SER A 326 39.56 -14.97 44.68
C SER A 326 39.44 -16.46 45.02
N THR A 327 40.09 -17.34 44.24
CA THR A 327 40.13 -18.75 44.50
C THR A 327 41.25 -19.10 45.50
N GLY A 328 40.87 -19.62 46.67
CA GLY A 328 41.72 -20.44 47.49
C GLY A 328 41.89 -21.84 46.84
N PRO A 329 42.95 -22.62 47.19
CA PRO A 329 43.30 -23.86 46.46
C PRO A 329 42.26 -24.97 46.63
N ALA A 330 41.88 -25.59 45.49
CA ALA A 330 40.92 -26.67 45.42
C ALA A 330 41.56 -28.03 45.81
N PRO A 331 40.77 -28.93 46.45
CA PRO A 331 41.19 -30.33 46.66
C PRO A 331 41.18 -31.17 45.40
N PRO A 332 41.99 -32.28 45.32
CA PRO A 332 42.12 -33.07 44.12
C PRO A 332 40.85 -33.90 43.80
N PRO A 333 40.55 -34.16 42.49
CA PRO A 333 39.38 -34.90 42.09
C PRO A 333 39.53 -36.43 42.31
N PRO A 334 38.44 -37.18 42.52
CA PRO A 334 38.44 -38.61 42.57
C PRO A 334 38.59 -39.22 41.17
N ALA A 335 39.28 -40.40 41.12
CA ALA A 335 39.61 -41.15 39.90
C ALA A 335 38.37 -41.70 39.19
N GLU A 336 38.30 -41.47 37.86
CA GLU A 336 37.32 -42.07 36.99
C GLU A 336 37.68 -43.55 36.62
N PRO A 337 36.69 -44.46 36.47
CA PRO A 337 36.95 -45.79 35.98
C PRO A 337 37.04 -45.78 34.43
N SER A 338 38.11 -46.38 33.94
CA SER A 338 38.42 -46.56 32.53
C SER A 338 37.41 -47.48 31.84
N VAL A 339 36.71 -46.98 30.85
CA VAL A 339 35.92 -47.81 29.91
C VAL A 339 36.66 -47.91 28.59
N THR A 340 37.09 -49.12 28.28
CA THR A 340 37.78 -49.53 27.05
C THR A 340 36.84 -49.52 25.86
N THR A 341 37.12 -48.72 24.84
CA THR A 341 36.47 -48.80 23.54
C THR A 341 37.23 -49.72 22.57
N PRO A 342 36.57 -50.61 21.83
CA PRO A 342 37.26 -51.41 20.81
C PRO A 342 37.40 -50.60 19.51
N ARG A 343 38.65 -50.50 19.08
CA ARG A 343 39.10 -49.99 17.80
C ARG A 343 38.55 -50.87 16.66
N ARG A 344 37.74 -50.33 15.74
CA ARG A 344 37.53 -50.92 14.40
C ARG A 344 38.41 -50.21 13.39
N ARG A 345 39.26 -51.03 12.71
CA ARG A 345 40.13 -50.63 11.60
C ARG A 345 39.33 -50.29 10.34
N PRO A 346 39.86 -49.40 9.49
CA PRO A 346 39.28 -49.08 8.20
C PRO A 346 39.63 -50.17 7.15
N ARG A 347 38.65 -50.58 6.38
CA ARG A 347 38.85 -51.37 5.18
C ARG A 347 39.07 -50.44 3.98
N ARG A 348 40.22 -50.66 3.30
CA ARG A 348 40.65 -50.01 2.07
C ARG A 348 39.91 -50.59 0.86
N LEU A 349 39.58 -49.73 -0.06
CA LEU A 349 39.43 -49.67 -1.52
C LEU A 349 39.63 -50.95 -2.36
N PRO A 350 39.17 -50.96 -3.65
CA PRO A 350 39.99 -50.30 -4.66
C PRO A 350 39.26 -49.38 -5.65
N LEU A 351 40.07 -48.46 -6.11
CA LEU A 351 40.03 -47.56 -7.23
C LEU A 351 39.89 -48.33 -8.56
N LEU A 352 38.98 -47.88 -9.45
CA LEU A 352 39.13 -48.10 -10.88
C LEU A 352 38.87 -46.81 -11.62
N LEU A 353 39.88 -46.43 -12.39
CA LEU A 353 39.96 -45.37 -13.36
C LEU A 353 38.95 -45.58 -14.50
N ALA A 354 38.39 -44.48 -14.98
CA ALA A 354 38.17 -44.29 -16.42
C ALA A 354 38.19 -42.79 -16.75
N THR A 355 39.22 -42.45 -17.46
CA THR A 355 39.49 -41.19 -18.16
C THR A 355 38.70 -41.14 -19.46
N ALA A 356 38.18 -39.94 -19.84
CA ALA A 356 38.08 -39.43 -21.22
C ALA A 356 37.61 -37.97 -21.16
N VAL A 357 38.48 -37.03 -21.33
CA VAL A 357 38.98 -36.34 -22.53
C VAL A 357 37.96 -35.36 -23.08
N ALA A 358 38.35 -34.09 -22.95
CA ALA A 358 37.81 -32.91 -23.63
C ALA A 358 38.09 -32.96 -25.13
N ALA A 359 37.19 -32.44 -25.93
CA ALA A 359 37.57 -31.78 -27.18
C ALA A 359 36.53 -30.73 -27.58
N ALA A 360 36.98 -29.52 -27.71
CA ALA A 360 36.33 -28.42 -28.40
C ALA A 360 36.31 -28.68 -29.92
N ALA A 361 35.26 -28.29 -30.59
CA ALA A 361 35.35 -27.91 -32.01
C ALA A 361 34.27 -26.88 -32.34
N ALA A 362 34.77 -25.69 -32.63
CA ALA A 362 34.07 -24.67 -33.36
C ALA A 362 33.94 -25.08 -34.84
N THR A 363 32.76 -24.96 -35.42
CA THR A 363 32.63 -24.86 -36.87
C THR A 363 31.55 -23.82 -37.21
N ALA A 364 32.05 -22.74 -37.78
CA ALA A 364 31.29 -21.79 -38.57
C ALA A 364 30.94 -22.47 -39.90
N VAL A 365 29.68 -22.39 -40.34
CA VAL A 365 29.33 -22.55 -41.75
C VAL A 365 28.33 -21.47 -42.15
N ALA A 366 28.66 -20.84 -43.26
CA ALA A 366 28.03 -19.70 -43.88
C ALA A 366 26.68 -20.03 -44.55
N VAL A 367 25.93 -18.99 -44.72
CA VAL A 367 24.75 -18.65 -45.52
C VAL A 367 24.60 -19.45 -46.82
N PRO A 368 23.32 -19.72 -47.23
CA PRO A 368 22.87 -18.98 -48.39
C PRO A 368 21.49 -18.26 -48.23
N LEU A 369 21.48 -17.05 -48.75
CA LEU A 369 20.30 -16.34 -49.22
C LEU A 369 19.54 -17.14 -50.29
N LEU A 370 18.22 -17.30 -50.12
CA LEU A 370 17.27 -17.26 -51.23
C LEU A 370 15.85 -16.94 -50.73
N SER A 371 15.41 -15.87 -51.22
CA SER A 371 14.07 -15.29 -51.41
C SER A 371 12.82 -16.17 -51.24
N GLY A 372 11.80 -15.58 -50.62
CA GLY A 372 10.42 -15.83 -51.03
C GLY A 372 9.41 -15.83 -49.89
N GLY A 373 8.73 -14.75 -49.67
CA GLY A 373 7.28 -14.63 -49.52
C GLY A 373 6.62 -15.11 -48.22
N ALA A 374 5.77 -14.22 -47.75
CA ALA A 374 4.59 -14.42 -46.94
C ALA A 374 4.74 -14.25 -45.42
N GLY A 375 3.92 -13.33 -44.90
CA GLY A 375 3.74 -12.87 -43.55
C GLY A 375 3.80 -13.97 -42.48
N ALA A 376 4.65 -13.71 -41.54
CA ALA A 376 4.59 -14.37 -40.24
C ALA A 376 4.48 -13.26 -39.18
N ASP A 377 3.46 -13.33 -38.38
CA ASP A 377 3.20 -12.58 -37.20
C ASP A 377 4.49 -12.34 -36.41
N ARG A 378 4.92 -11.10 -36.31
CA ARG A 378 5.93 -10.68 -35.32
C ARG A 378 5.23 -10.50 -33.97
N SER A 379 5.11 -11.60 -33.27
CA SER A 379 4.72 -11.64 -31.87
C SER A 379 5.77 -10.96 -31.01
N ALA A 380 5.31 -10.12 -30.05
CA ALA A 380 6.04 -9.49 -28.98
C ALA A 380 7.23 -8.61 -29.43
N SER A 381 6.93 -7.40 -29.83
CA SER A 381 7.96 -6.39 -30.06
C SER A 381 8.47 -5.86 -28.71
N ASP A 382 9.71 -6.16 -28.38
CA ASP A 382 10.43 -5.49 -27.30
C ASP A 382 10.49 -3.98 -27.56
N ILE A 383 10.44 -3.19 -26.49
CA ILE A 383 10.56 -1.74 -26.59
C ILE A 383 11.91 -1.38 -27.21
N PRO A 384 11.96 -0.62 -28.31
CA PRO A 384 13.22 -0.20 -28.90
C PRO A 384 14.07 0.59 -27.89
N ALA A 385 15.37 0.28 -27.79
CA ALA A 385 16.29 0.87 -26.80
C ALA A 385 16.30 2.41 -26.79
N ARG A 386 15.91 3.04 -27.91
CA ARG A 386 15.81 4.51 -28.03
C ARG A 386 14.75 5.11 -27.10
N PHE A 387 13.71 4.36 -26.69
CA PHE A 387 12.69 4.84 -25.76
C PHE A 387 13.11 4.65 -24.30
N VAL A 388 13.95 3.66 -24.01
CA VAL A 388 14.31 3.30 -22.64
C VAL A 388 15.13 4.42 -22.01
N GLY A 389 14.70 4.85 -20.82
CA GLY A 389 15.35 5.92 -20.05
C GLY A 389 14.37 6.89 -19.42
N THR A 390 14.89 8.01 -18.96
CA THR A 390 14.08 9.08 -18.35
C THR A 390 13.97 10.25 -19.31
N TRP A 391 12.77 10.79 -19.43
CA TRP A 391 12.42 11.84 -20.39
C TRP A 391 11.57 12.90 -19.68
N SER A 392 11.81 14.19 -19.94
CA SER A 392 11.01 15.28 -19.37
C SER A 392 10.85 16.44 -20.34
N GLY A 393 9.76 17.20 -20.18
CA GLY A 393 9.53 18.39 -20.99
C GLY A 393 8.21 19.11 -20.63
N PRO A 394 8.07 20.38 -21.10
CA PRO A 394 6.86 21.17 -20.90
C PRO A 394 5.70 20.64 -21.75
N VAL A 395 4.49 20.76 -21.21
CA VAL A 395 3.26 20.39 -21.90
C VAL A 395 2.67 21.61 -22.58
N LEU A 396 2.34 21.48 -23.85
CA LEU A 396 1.68 22.49 -24.67
C LEU A 396 0.22 22.08 -24.93
N ARG A 397 -0.64 23.06 -25.14
CA ARG A 397 -1.99 22.90 -25.68
C ARG A 397 -2.14 23.90 -26.81
N ASP A 398 -2.51 23.45 -27.98
CA ASP A 398 -2.64 24.28 -29.19
C ASP A 398 -1.37 25.12 -29.49
N GLY A 399 -0.20 24.55 -29.17
CA GLY A 399 1.11 25.21 -29.33
C GLY A 399 1.53 26.10 -28.15
N GLU A 400 0.65 26.44 -27.25
CA GLU A 400 0.92 27.35 -26.13
C GLU A 400 1.32 26.60 -24.83
N PRO A 401 2.28 27.12 -24.05
CA PRO A 401 2.70 26.52 -22.80
C PRO A 401 1.55 26.49 -21.76
N THR A 402 1.26 25.32 -21.21
CA THR A 402 0.25 25.14 -20.16
C THR A 402 0.76 25.40 -18.75
N GLY A 403 2.05 25.66 -18.56
CA GLY A 403 2.70 25.67 -17.25
C GLY A 403 2.86 24.29 -16.62
N GLN A 404 2.42 23.21 -17.30
CA GLN A 404 2.57 21.83 -16.84
C GLN A 404 3.89 21.26 -17.33
N GLN A 405 4.47 20.36 -16.53
CA GLN A 405 5.64 19.56 -16.86
C GLN A 405 5.26 18.08 -16.92
N ARG A 406 5.88 17.34 -17.83
CA ARG A 406 5.68 15.89 -17.92
C ARG A 406 7.02 15.18 -17.90
N ARG A 407 7.05 14.05 -17.17
CA ARG A 407 8.21 13.17 -17.06
C ARG A 407 7.76 11.74 -17.28
N PHE A 408 8.55 10.98 -18.01
CA PHE A 408 8.42 9.53 -18.19
C PHE A 408 9.69 8.83 -17.76
N VAL A 409 9.56 7.69 -17.11
CA VAL A 409 10.62 6.70 -16.91
C VAL A 409 10.18 5.46 -17.66
N ILE A 410 10.86 5.11 -18.74
CA ILE A 410 10.52 3.99 -19.62
C ILE A 410 11.54 2.89 -19.42
N THR A 411 11.07 1.68 -19.20
CA THR A 411 11.86 0.46 -19.02
C THR A 411 11.55 -0.54 -20.13
N ASN A 412 12.40 -1.56 -20.29
CA ASN A 412 12.10 -2.67 -21.19
C ASN A 412 10.87 -3.44 -20.72
N GLY A 413 10.16 -4.03 -21.66
CA GLY A 413 9.00 -4.89 -21.43
C GLY A 413 8.25 -5.18 -22.71
N THR A 414 7.23 -6.03 -22.61
CA THR A 414 6.42 -6.52 -23.72
C THR A 414 4.98 -5.96 -23.67
N ALA A 415 4.24 -6.11 -24.75
CA ALA A 415 2.83 -5.71 -24.79
C ALA A 415 2.04 -6.33 -23.64
N GLY A 416 1.25 -5.50 -22.97
CA GLY A 416 0.49 -5.91 -21.78
C GLY A 416 1.19 -5.62 -20.45
N GLU A 417 2.48 -5.28 -20.42
CA GLU A 417 3.22 -4.94 -19.21
C GLU A 417 3.25 -3.43 -18.94
N VAL A 418 3.44 -3.05 -17.68
CA VAL A 418 3.71 -1.65 -17.29
C VAL A 418 5.18 -1.36 -17.62
N VAL A 419 5.38 -0.54 -18.63
CA VAL A 419 6.71 -0.21 -19.17
C VAL A 419 7.09 1.26 -18.97
N ALA A 420 6.14 2.07 -18.52
CA ALA A 420 6.36 3.49 -18.30
C ALA A 420 5.73 3.96 -16.99
N ASN A 421 6.49 4.72 -16.21
CA ASN A 421 5.94 5.51 -15.12
C ASN A 421 5.94 6.97 -15.56
N SER A 422 4.79 7.62 -15.52
CA SER A 422 4.68 9.03 -15.90
C SER A 422 4.32 9.90 -14.71
N THR A 423 4.92 11.09 -14.65
CA THR A 423 4.56 12.12 -13.69
C THR A 423 4.16 13.38 -14.45
N SER A 424 2.99 13.92 -14.15
CA SER A 424 2.53 15.22 -14.63
C SER A 424 2.51 16.19 -13.46
N LEU A 425 3.23 17.29 -13.57
CA LEU A 425 3.34 18.33 -12.56
C LEU A 425 2.66 19.60 -13.07
N GLY A 426 1.67 20.09 -12.33
CA GLY A 426 1.10 21.42 -12.49
C GLY A 426 1.44 22.31 -11.29
N ALA A 427 0.98 23.56 -11.31
CA ALA A 427 1.22 24.49 -10.22
C ALA A 427 0.70 23.98 -8.86
N THR A 428 -0.49 23.39 -8.84
CA THR A 428 -1.17 22.97 -7.59
C THR A 428 -1.41 21.47 -7.50
N TYR A 429 -0.89 20.66 -8.45
CA TYR A 429 -1.11 19.22 -8.46
C TYR A 429 0.08 18.44 -9.01
N GLU A 430 0.17 17.19 -8.58
CA GLU A 430 1.05 16.17 -9.13
C GLU A 430 0.24 14.91 -9.41
N CYS A 431 0.35 14.38 -10.63
CA CYS A 431 -0.29 13.14 -11.05
C CYS A 431 0.79 12.13 -11.42
N ARG A 432 0.75 10.94 -10.81
CA ARG A 432 1.59 9.80 -11.23
C ARG A 432 0.71 8.73 -11.84
N SER A 433 1.16 8.18 -12.95
CA SER A 433 0.45 7.15 -13.68
C SER A 433 1.40 6.08 -14.15
N ASP A 434 0.91 4.85 -14.18
CA ASP A 434 1.57 3.72 -14.81
C ASP A 434 1.08 3.60 -16.25
N GLY A 435 1.99 3.42 -17.19
CA GLY A 435 1.74 3.24 -18.61
C GLY A 435 1.97 1.80 -19.00
N LYS A 436 0.90 1.11 -19.37
CA LYS A 436 0.90 -0.24 -19.91
C LYS A 436 1.16 -0.19 -21.40
N LEU A 437 2.09 -1.00 -21.91
CA LEU A 437 2.33 -1.08 -23.35
C LEU A 437 1.15 -1.77 -24.04
N VAL A 438 0.53 -1.06 -24.96
CA VAL A 438 -0.52 -1.62 -25.84
C VAL A 438 0.13 -2.23 -27.08
N SER A 439 0.99 -1.46 -27.75
CA SER A 439 1.70 -1.92 -28.96
C SER A 439 2.92 -1.03 -29.23
N VAL A 440 3.85 -1.58 -30.00
CA VAL A 440 4.92 -0.83 -30.66
C VAL A 440 4.57 -0.76 -32.14
N THR A 441 4.43 0.45 -32.67
CA THR A 441 4.01 0.70 -34.06
C THR A 441 5.05 1.59 -34.75
N ALA A 442 4.90 1.81 -36.04
CA ALA A 442 5.59 2.87 -36.75
C ALA A 442 4.53 3.85 -37.28
N HIS A 443 4.69 5.12 -36.99
CA HIS A 443 3.86 6.20 -37.51
C HIS A 443 4.75 7.12 -38.37
N ASP A 444 4.41 7.31 -39.63
CA ASP A 444 5.18 8.08 -40.60
C ASP A 444 6.67 7.69 -40.66
N GLY A 445 6.97 6.38 -40.52
CA GLY A 445 8.34 5.85 -40.53
C GLY A 445 9.09 6.01 -39.20
N HIS A 446 8.50 6.65 -38.19
CA HIS A 446 9.05 6.78 -36.85
C HIS A 446 8.46 5.75 -35.90
N PRO A 447 9.26 5.05 -35.10
CA PRO A 447 8.74 4.13 -34.10
C PRO A 447 7.95 4.88 -33.03
N ALA A 448 6.81 4.31 -32.67
CA ALA A 448 5.90 4.87 -31.66
C ALA A 448 5.50 3.80 -30.64
N LEU A 449 5.45 4.17 -29.36
CA LEU A 449 4.86 3.38 -28.28
C LEU A 449 3.43 3.84 -28.06
N ARG A 450 2.48 2.92 -28.07
CA ARG A 450 1.11 3.15 -27.64
C ARG A 450 0.97 2.65 -26.21
N LEU A 451 0.64 3.55 -25.30
CA LEU A 451 0.51 3.27 -23.87
C LEU A 451 -0.93 3.51 -23.41
N ASP A 452 -1.44 2.64 -22.56
CA ASP A 452 -2.66 2.88 -21.78
C ASP A 452 -2.27 3.23 -20.36
N THR A 453 -2.74 4.39 -19.84
CA THR A 453 -2.31 4.90 -18.55
C THR A 453 -3.38 4.88 -17.49
N THR A 454 -2.99 4.43 -16.30
CA THR A 454 -3.78 4.45 -15.07
C THR A 454 -3.14 5.34 -14.01
N VAL A 455 -3.94 6.16 -13.33
CA VAL A 455 -3.43 7.04 -12.26
C VAL A 455 -3.16 6.22 -11.00
N VAL A 456 -1.92 6.26 -10.51
CA VAL A 456 -1.50 5.56 -9.28
C VAL A 456 -1.37 6.50 -8.08
N ARG A 457 -1.19 7.80 -8.31
CA ARG A 457 -1.15 8.81 -7.25
C ARG A 457 -1.67 10.16 -7.75
N SER A 458 -2.42 10.84 -6.90
CA SER A 458 -2.94 12.20 -7.12
C SER A 458 -2.65 13.06 -5.90
N VAL A 459 -2.01 14.20 -6.11
CA VAL A 459 -1.80 15.24 -5.08
C VAL A 459 -2.32 16.56 -5.63
N PRO A 460 -3.36 17.17 -5.02
CA PRO A 460 -4.21 16.58 -4.00
C PRO A 460 -5.02 15.38 -4.51
N ALA A 461 -5.54 14.57 -3.59
CA ALA A 461 -6.32 13.38 -3.94
C ALA A 461 -7.52 13.73 -4.83
N GLY A 462 -7.78 12.89 -5.86
CA GLY A 462 -8.94 13.05 -6.77
C GLY A 462 -8.77 14.14 -7.85
N ARG A 463 -7.63 14.81 -7.93
CA ARG A 463 -7.38 15.85 -8.96
C ARG A 463 -6.96 15.29 -10.32
N CYS A 464 -6.47 14.07 -10.36
CA CYS A 464 -5.93 13.45 -11.56
C CYS A 464 -6.93 12.49 -12.20
N ALA A 465 -7.03 12.53 -13.52
CA ALA A 465 -7.78 11.58 -14.32
C ALA A 465 -6.82 10.78 -15.21
N ALA A 466 -7.15 9.50 -15.46
CA ALA A 466 -6.42 8.69 -16.43
C ALA A 466 -6.53 9.32 -17.82
N LEU A 467 -5.44 9.26 -18.58
CA LEU A 467 -5.42 9.75 -19.96
C LEU A 467 -5.96 8.70 -20.96
N GLY A 468 -6.07 7.44 -20.51
CA GLY A 468 -6.32 6.32 -21.39
C GLY A 468 -5.16 6.08 -22.36
N GLU A 469 -5.50 5.61 -23.55
CA GLU A 469 -4.50 5.34 -24.59
C GLU A 469 -3.92 6.63 -25.18
N HIS A 470 -2.59 6.65 -25.31
CA HIS A 470 -1.84 7.75 -25.94
C HIS A 470 -0.52 7.26 -26.52
N THR A 471 0.15 8.11 -27.29
CA THR A 471 1.37 7.76 -28.01
C THR A 471 2.59 8.52 -27.51
N LEU A 472 3.74 7.84 -27.60
CA LEU A 472 5.08 8.39 -27.53
C LEU A 472 5.81 8.06 -28.82
N GLU A 473 6.17 9.05 -29.61
CA GLU A 473 6.89 8.91 -30.87
C GLU A 473 8.37 9.23 -30.68
N ALA A 474 9.25 8.45 -31.29
CA ALA A 474 10.67 8.74 -31.25
C ALA A 474 11.02 9.81 -32.28
N GLY A 475 11.60 10.92 -31.81
CA GLY A 475 12.21 11.93 -32.65
C GLY A 475 13.66 11.57 -33.05
N ASN A 476 14.48 12.57 -33.31
CA ASN A 476 15.86 12.44 -33.80
C ASN A 476 16.88 11.91 -32.78
N GLY A 477 16.53 10.86 -32.03
CA GLY A 477 17.45 10.15 -31.11
C GLY A 477 17.60 10.74 -29.72
N THR A 478 17.36 12.04 -29.52
CA THR A 478 17.49 12.75 -28.24
C THR A 478 16.16 13.27 -27.69
N THR A 479 15.08 13.12 -28.45
CA THR A 479 13.74 13.59 -28.09
C THR A 479 12.68 12.52 -28.29
N LEU A 480 11.61 12.59 -27.48
CA LEU A 480 10.34 11.91 -27.72
C LEU A 480 9.24 12.95 -27.83
N THR A 481 8.28 12.71 -28.71
CA THR A 481 7.06 13.50 -28.77
C THR A 481 5.93 12.72 -28.11
N TRP A 482 5.28 13.35 -27.14
CA TRP A 482 4.11 12.82 -26.45
C TRP A 482 2.86 13.57 -26.91
N ALA A 483 1.78 12.84 -27.16
CA ALA A 483 0.48 13.43 -27.51
C ALA A 483 -0.67 12.69 -26.78
N ALA A 484 -1.57 13.44 -26.14
CA ALA A 484 -2.79 12.93 -25.54
C ALA A 484 -3.82 14.04 -25.29
N ALA A 485 -5.09 13.78 -25.57
CA ALA A 485 -6.23 14.65 -25.23
C ALA A 485 -6.02 16.13 -25.63
N GLY A 486 -5.54 16.39 -26.87
CA GLY A 486 -5.28 17.74 -27.38
C GLY A 486 -4.08 18.45 -26.74
N ARG A 487 -3.20 17.71 -26.06
CA ARG A 487 -1.96 18.22 -25.48
C ARG A 487 -0.78 17.49 -26.09
N THR A 488 0.33 18.21 -26.21
CA THR A 488 1.60 17.66 -26.72
C THR A 488 2.75 18.03 -25.79
N ALA A 489 3.84 17.28 -25.85
CA ALA A 489 5.10 17.64 -25.20
C ALA A 489 6.29 17.08 -26.00
N THR A 490 7.28 17.93 -26.22
CA THR A 490 8.61 17.48 -26.66
C THR A 490 9.41 17.16 -25.40
N LEU A 491 9.74 15.89 -25.25
CA LEU A 491 10.46 15.38 -24.09
C LEU A 491 11.92 15.19 -24.44
N HIS A 492 12.81 15.68 -23.60
CA HIS A 492 14.25 15.52 -23.71
C HIS A 492 14.74 14.42 -22.77
N ARG A 493 15.78 13.70 -23.18
CA ARG A 493 16.39 12.67 -22.35
C ARG A 493 17.10 13.32 -21.16
N THR A 494 16.78 12.85 -19.95
CA THR A 494 17.42 13.30 -18.70
C THR A 494 18.41 12.25 -18.20
N GLY A 495 19.61 12.70 -17.84
CA GLY A 495 20.65 11.82 -17.29
C GLY A 495 20.44 11.51 -15.79
N PRO A 496 21.19 10.51 -15.24
CA PRO A 496 21.06 10.14 -13.82
C PRO A 496 21.40 11.29 -12.86
N ALA A 497 22.32 12.18 -13.21
CA ALA A 497 22.64 13.35 -12.41
C ALA A 497 21.50 14.37 -12.29
N GLN A 498 20.54 14.35 -13.23
CA GLN A 498 19.35 15.22 -13.24
C GLN A 498 18.17 14.60 -12.49
N SER A 499 18.36 13.42 -11.94
CA SER A 499 17.33 12.65 -11.23
C SER A 499 17.55 12.62 -9.72
N THR A 500 18.55 13.31 -9.18
CA THR A 500 18.86 13.33 -7.74
C THR A 500 19.20 14.75 -7.28
N VAL A 501 19.03 15.02 -5.98
CA VAL A 501 19.34 16.33 -5.40
C VAL A 501 20.84 16.58 -5.43
N PRO A 502 21.35 17.67 -6.07
CA PRO A 502 22.77 17.99 -6.05
C PRO A 502 23.27 18.30 -4.63
N ALA A 503 24.52 17.94 -4.32
CA ALA A 503 25.10 18.05 -2.98
C ALA A 503 25.00 19.46 -2.38
N GLY A 504 25.12 20.51 -3.18
CA GLY A 504 25.02 21.90 -2.71
C GLY A 504 23.67 22.28 -2.10
N TYR A 505 22.60 21.57 -2.45
CA TYR A 505 21.25 21.79 -1.91
C TYR A 505 20.99 21.07 -0.60
N LEU A 506 21.72 20.00 -0.31
CA LEU A 506 21.48 19.14 0.84
C LEU A 506 21.66 19.88 2.15
N GLY A 507 20.85 19.53 3.15
CA GLY A 507 20.89 20.07 4.51
C GLY A 507 19.70 20.94 4.86
N THR A 508 19.84 21.73 5.90
CA THR A 508 18.76 22.53 6.46
C THR A 508 18.95 24.01 6.10
N TRP A 509 17.85 24.62 5.70
CA TRP A 509 17.75 26.01 5.32
C TRP A 509 16.68 26.70 6.16
N GLN A 510 16.92 27.94 6.56
CA GLN A 510 16.00 28.67 7.47
C GLN A 510 15.68 30.05 6.92
N ARG A 511 14.46 30.50 7.26
CA ARG A 511 13.98 31.84 6.97
C ARG A 511 13.24 32.37 8.20
N PRO A 512 13.65 33.53 8.76
CA PRO A 512 12.93 34.14 9.85
C PRO A 512 11.55 34.62 9.40
N ASN A 513 10.67 34.89 10.36
CA ASN A 513 9.30 35.33 10.12
C ASN A 513 9.25 36.80 9.63
N ALA A 514 9.66 37.04 8.38
CA ALA A 514 9.60 38.38 7.79
C ALA A 514 8.18 38.76 7.31
N ASP A 515 7.29 37.78 7.05
CA ASP A 515 6.00 38.00 6.35
C ASP A 515 4.80 37.61 7.22
N GLY A 516 4.94 37.45 8.52
CA GLY A 516 3.84 37.01 9.40
C GLY A 516 3.48 35.52 9.33
N TYR A 517 4.13 34.72 8.44
CA TYR A 517 3.86 33.28 8.28
C TYR A 517 4.62 32.39 9.28
N GLY A 518 5.39 32.96 10.20
CA GLY A 518 6.20 32.22 11.16
C GLY A 518 7.61 31.86 10.64
N ASN A 519 8.45 31.34 11.54
CA ASN A 519 9.78 30.84 11.19
C ASN A 519 9.67 29.59 10.33
N GLN A 520 10.36 29.58 9.19
CA GLN A 520 10.33 28.48 8.24
C GLN A 520 11.69 27.77 8.22
N ARG A 521 11.65 26.44 8.27
CA ARG A 521 12.81 25.58 8.07
C ARG A 521 12.54 24.61 6.94
N LEU A 522 13.44 24.56 5.95
CA LEU A 522 13.43 23.59 4.87
C LEU A 522 14.54 22.60 5.10
N THR A 523 14.26 21.32 5.01
CA THR A 523 15.29 20.27 5.00
C THR A 523 15.25 19.57 3.66
N LEU A 524 16.38 19.57 2.94
CA LEU A 524 16.58 18.88 1.67
C LEU A 524 17.43 17.64 1.89
N ALA A 525 16.86 16.48 1.58
CA ALA A 525 17.50 15.18 1.70
C ALA A 525 17.83 14.58 0.34
N GLN A 526 18.84 13.71 0.31
CA GLN A 526 19.22 12.97 -0.89
C GLN A 526 18.17 11.89 -1.18
N ALA A 527 17.51 12.00 -2.34
CA ALA A 527 16.62 10.96 -2.84
C ALA A 527 16.43 11.11 -4.35
N PRO A 528 16.02 10.06 -5.06
CA PRO A 528 15.75 10.13 -6.50
C PRO A 528 14.45 10.89 -6.79
N ALA A 529 14.34 11.38 -8.01
CA ALA A 529 13.11 12.00 -8.50
C ALA A 529 11.92 11.02 -8.39
N GLY A 530 10.80 11.56 -7.93
CA GLY A 530 9.62 10.79 -7.54
C GLY A 530 9.58 10.42 -6.06
N SER A 531 10.60 10.78 -5.28
CA SER A 531 10.64 10.58 -3.83
C SER A 531 10.61 11.90 -3.08
N THR A 532 10.21 11.85 -1.80
CA THR A 532 10.21 13.01 -0.92
C THR A 532 11.63 13.49 -0.66
N VAL A 533 11.91 14.73 -1.04
CA VAL A 533 13.22 15.37 -0.85
C VAL A 533 13.14 16.63 0.01
N LEU A 534 11.99 17.27 0.08
CA LEU A 534 11.81 18.52 0.78
C LEU A 534 10.85 18.35 1.95
N THR A 535 11.33 18.61 3.15
CA THR A 535 10.51 18.77 4.36
C THR A 535 10.46 20.25 4.73
N THR A 536 9.27 20.81 4.85
CA THR A 536 9.03 22.19 5.29
C THR A 536 8.42 22.17 6.68
N VAL A 537 9.04 22.86 7.61
CA VAL A 537 8.51 23.10 8.96
C VAL A 537 8.27 24.58 9.15
N VAL A 538 7.04 24.94 9.49
CA VAL A 538 6.65 26.33 9.79
C VAL A 538 6.21 26.37 11.24
N VAL A 539 6.76 27.31 12.02
CA VAL A 539 6.37 27.53 13.42
C VAL A 539 5.84 28.96 13.53
N GLY A 540 4.54 29.08 13.73
CA GLY A 540 3.83 30.37 13.83
C GLY A 540 2.84 30.38 14.99
N ARG A 541 2.01 31.44 15.08
CA ARG A 541 0.99 31.61 16.13
C ARG A 541 -0.03 30.47 16.21
N GLY A 542 -0.26 29.75 15.09
CA GLY A 542 -1.16 28.58 15.00
C GLY A 542 -0.51 27.24 15.34
N GLY A 543 0.75 27.22 15.79
CA GLY A 543 1.47 25.99 16.11
C GLY A 543 2.52 25.60 15.06
N ARG A 544 2.92 24.32 15.10
CA ARG A 544 3.91 23.75 14.19
C ARG A 544 3.22 23.03 13.01
N CYS A 545 3.54 23.45 11.80
CA CYS A 545 3.10 22.83 10.55
C CYS A 545 4.26 22.11 9.87
N THR A 546 4.10 20.84 9.53
CA THR A 546 5.07 20.07 8.77
C THR A 546 4.45 19.62 7.45
N ALA A 547 5.18 19.80 6.36
CA ALA A 547 4.75 19.40 5.03
C ALA A 547 5.91 18.83 4.22
N HIS A 548 5.63 17.90 3.33
CA HIS A 548 6.61 17.22 2.47
C HIS A 548 6.30 17.45 0.99
N ALA A 549 7.35 17.53 0.17
CA ALA A 549 7.22 17.58 -1.29
C ALA A 549 8.22 16.65 -1.96
N ASP A 550 7.79 16.07 -3.08
CA ASP A 550 8.59 15.12 -3.87
C ASP A 550 9.39 15.84 -4.94
N LEU A 551 10.58 15.30 -5.27
CA LEU A 551 11.39 15.79 -6.36
C LEU A 551 10.75 15.42 -7.71
N PHE A 552 10.51 16.41 -8.54
CA PHE A 552 10.13 16.19 -9.93
C PHE A 552 11.36 16.06 -10.83
N ALA A 553 12.26 17.04 -10.76
CA ALA A 553 13.49 17.07 -11.56
C ALA A 553 14.58 17.95 -10.91
N ALA A 554 15.84 17.67 -11.26
CA ALA A 554 17.00 18.47 -10.90
C ALA A 554 17.76 18.83 -12.18
N GLU A 555 17.41 19.93 -12.83
CA GLU A 555 17.92 20.30 -14.15
C GLU A 555 18.42 21.75 -14.18
N GLY A 556 19.52 22.01 -14.87
CA GLY A 556 20.02 23.35 -15.09
C GLY A 556 20.30 24.14 -13.79
N GLY A 557 20.80 23.47 -12.76
CA GLY A 557 21.06 24.11 -11.47
C GLY A 557 19.80 24.48 -10.69
N LYS A 558 18.66 23.84 -10.99
CA LYS A 558 17.36 24.08 -10.34
C LYS A 558 16.79 22.77 -9.83
N LEU A 559 16.08 22.80 -8.69
CA LEU A 559 15.26 21.71 -8.23
C LEU A 559 13.79 22.06 -8.42
N THR A 560 13.06 21.26 -9.18
CA THR A 560 11.61 21.35 -9.28
C THR A 560 10.99 20.34 -8.34
N VAL A 561 10.16 20.78 -7.40
CA VAL A 561 9.45 19.93 -6.44
C VAL A 561 7.94 20.08 -6.61
N GLY A 562 7.23 18.99 -6.36
CA GLY A 562 5.78 18.96 -6.42
C GLY A 562 5.09 19.78 -5.34
N PRO A 563 3.74 19.82 -5.36
CA PRO A 563 2.97 20.47 -4.31
C PRO A 563 3.22 19.77 -2.97
N SER A 564 3.26 20.55 -1.89
CA SER A 564 3.50 19.96 -0.58
C SER A 564 2.25 19.24 -0.05
N VAL A 565 2.49 18.13 0.64
CA VAL A 565 1.48 17.40 1.41
C VAL A 565 1.71 17.72 2.88
N VAL A 566 0.68 18.18 3.56
CA VAL A 566 0.72 18.52 5.00
C VAL A 566 0.49 17.25 5.80
N ASP A 567 1.37 16.96 6.78
CA ASP A 567 1.29 15.73 7.59
C ASP A 567 0.04 15.72 8.48
N ARG A 568 -0.26 16.88 9.08
CA ARG A 568 -1.42 17.07 9.96
C ARG A 568 -2.12 18.37 9.58
N PRO A 569 -3.35 18.31 9.07
CA PRO A 569 -4.15 19.50 8.88
C PRO A 569 -4.40 20.20 10.22
N ALA A 570 -4.02 21.47 10.31
CA ALA A 570 -4.27 22.33 11.46
C ALA A 570 -4.69 23.73 10.95
N PRO A 571 -5.38 24.53 11.74
CA PRO A 571 -5.69 25.91 11.37
C PRO A 571 -4.43 26.68 10.98
N GLY A 572 -4.41 27.27 9.77
CA GLY A 572 -3.25 27.97 9.23
C GLY A 572 -2.17 27.09 8.59
N CYS A 573 -2.34 25.76 8.57
CA CYS A 573 -1.44 24.82 7.93
C CYS A 573 -2.01 24.39 6.56
N ALA A 574 -1.62 25.08 5.50
CA ALA A 574 -2.07 24.79 4.15
C ALA A 574 -0.95 24.20 3.29
N PRO A 575 -1.26 23.29 2.34
CA PRO A 575 -0.29 22.82 1.38
C PRO A 575 0.21 23.98 0.51
N SER A 576 1.47 23.91 0.09
CA SER A 576 2.03 24.88 -0.86
C SER A 576 1.97 24.35 -2.29
N SER A 577 1.92 25.25 -3.24
CA SER A 577 2.04 24.97 -4.67
C SER A 577 3.40 24.32 -4.99
N SER A 578 3.50 23.68 -6.15
CA SER A 578 4.77 23.24 -6.74
C SER A 578 5.74 24.41 -6.78
N SER A 579 7.02 24.12 -6.62
CA SER A 579 8.01 25.19 -6.54
C SER A 579 9.34 24.80 -7.18
N VAL A 580 10.09 25.81 -7.60
CA VAL A 580 11.45 25.70 -8.09
C VAL A 580 12.39 26.29 -7.04
N LEU A 581 13.41 25.52 -6.65
CA LEU A 581 14.46 25.96 -5.76
C LEU A 581 15.74 26.22 -6.57
N ARG A 582 16.42 27.34 -6.28
CA ARG A 582 17.70 27.72 -6.90
C ARG A 582 18.68 28.12 -5.82
N LEU A 583 19.90 27.64 -5.97
CA LEU A 583 21.02 28.07 -5.14
C LEU A 583 21.72 29.24 -5.84
N ASN A 584 21.77 30.39 -5.19
CA ASN A 584 22.45 31.56 -5.73
C ASN A 584 23.94 31.56 -5.40
N GLY A 585 24.70 32.40 -6.11
CA GLY A 585 26.15 32.54 -5.90
C GLY A 585 26.55 33.11 -4.53
N ASP A 586 25.58 33.77 -3.83
CA ASP A 586 25.75 34.29 -2.46
C ASP A 586 25.50 33.22 -1.37
N GLY A 587 25.24 31.97 -1.75
CA GLY A 587 24.96 30.86 -0.84
C GLY A 587 23.53 30.83 -0.30
N THR A 588 22.63 31.68 -0.80
CA THR A 588 21.20 31.65 -0.42
C THR A 588 20.40 30.69 -1.30
N LEU A 589 19.39 30.02 -0.71
CA LEU A 589 18.44 29.18 -1.41
C LEU A 589 17.16 29.96 -1.70
N HIS A 590 16.84 30.17 -2.96
CA HIS A 590 15.62 30.83 -3.40
C HIS A 590 14.56 29.78 -3.76
N ARG A 591 13.34 29.96 -3.29
CA ARG A 591 12.16 29.14 -3.60
C ARG A 591 11.10 30.01 -4.28
N GLU A 592 10.79 29.68 -5.52
CA GLU A 592 9.76 30.30 -6.35
C GLU A 592 8.58 29.33 -6.52
N PHE A 593 7.35 29.79 -6.29
CA PHE A 593 6.15 28.97 -6.39
C PHE A 593 5.55 29.04 -7.78
N LEU A 594 5.18 27.90 -8.35
CA LEU A 594 4.55 27.84 -9.66
C LEU A 594 3.07 28.20 -9.56
N GLY A 595 2.60 29.14 -10.39
CA GLY A 595 1.20 29.51 -10.48
C GLY A 595 0.62 30.28 -9.28
N ASP A 596 1.45 30.79 -8.40
CA ASP A 596 1.08 31.66 -7.30
C ASP A 596 1.73 33.03 -7.51
N ASP A 597 1.01 34.11 -7.24
CA ASP A 597 1.56 35.48 -7.21
C ASP A 597 2.42 35.75 -5.96
N LYS A 598 2.79 34.68 -5.26
CA LYS A 598 3.64 34.76 -4.07
C LYS A 598 5.05 35.16 -4.44
N GLN A 599 5.55 36.18 -3.76
CA GLN A 599 6.95 36.58 -3.90
C GLN A 599 7.91 35.43 -3.63
N PRO A 600 9.01 35.30 -4.40
CA PRO A 600 10.06 34.33 -4.14
C PRO A 600 10.57 34.44 -2.70
N ARG A 601 10.85 33.30 -2.07
CA ARG A 601 11.32 33.24 -0.68
C ARG A 601 12.81 32.88 -0.65
N ALA A 602 13.60 33.69 0.02
CA ALA A 602 15.02 33.43 0.25
C ALA A 602 15.22 32.74 1.62
N TYR A 603 16.13 31.78 1.66
CA TYR A 603 16.49 31.01 2.86
C TYR A 603 18.02 31.04 2.99
N SER A 604 18.53 31.22 4.22
CA SER A 604 19.93 31.03 4.56
C SER A 604 20.17 29.60 5.05
N ARG A 605 21.40 29.14 4.96
CA ARG A 605 21.75 27.83 5.54
C ARG A 605 21.61 27.90 7.06
N ALA A 606 20.99 26.88 7.66
CA ALA A 606 20.93 26.78 9.10
C ALA A 606 22.28 26.25 9.61
N GLU A 607 22.83 26.89 10.63
CA GLU A 607 24.04 26.45 11.33
C GLU A 607 23.82 25.11 12.05
#